data_6ff82505be45762ba94c015740a973a9
#
_entry.id   6ff82505be45762ba94c015740a973a9
#
_cell.length_a   1.000
_cell.length_b   1.000
_cell.length_c   1.000
_cell.angle_alpha   90.00
_cell.angle_beta   90.00
_cell.angle_gamma   90.00
#
_symmetry.space_group_name_H-M   'P 1'
#
loop_
_entity.id
_entity.type
_entity.pdbx_description
1 polymer ?
#
loop_
_entity_poly.entity_id
_entity_poly.type
_entity_poly.pdbx_seq_one_letter_code
_entity_poly.pdbx_strand_id
1 'polypeptide(L)'
;MASLSSSFLVLFLLFQNSCYCFRSPLSVFKRYEESTRSLSNDCLGTTRPVMSPGSSDYTLDIRMPGVTPTESDTYLCKSYRLPVDDEAYVVDFRPHANMDTAHHMLLFGCNIPSSTDDYWDCSAGTCMDKSSIMYAWAKNAPPTKLPEGVGFRVGGKSGSRYFVLQVHYGNVKAFQDKHKDCTGVTVRVTPEKQPQIAGIYLSMSVDTVIPPGEEAVNSDIACLYNRPTIHPFAYRVHTHQLGQVVSGFRVRHGKWSLIGRQSPQLPQAFYPVEHPVEISPGDIIATRCLFTGKGRTSATYIGGTSNDEMCNLYIMYYMDAAHATSYMTCVQTGEPKLFQNIPEIANVPIPVSPDMMMMMGHGHHHTEAEPEKNTGLQQPKREEEEVLDQGLITLGDSAV
;
A
#
# COMPACT_ATOMS: atom_id res chain seq x y z
N MET A 1 54.76 -11.81 -55.52
CA MET A 1 54.96 -10.76 -54.52
C MET A 1 53.60 -10.13 -54.24
N ALA A 2 52.97 -10.58 -53.24
CA ALA A 2 51.67 -10.02 -52.81
C ALA A 2 51.66 -9.93 -51.28
N SER A 3 51.54 -8.73 -50.79
CA SER A 3 51.51 -8.35 -49.38
C SER A 3 50.15 -8.63 -48.81
N LEU A 4 50.04 -9.46 -47.73
CA LEU A 4 48.86 -9.66 -46.92
C LEU A 4 48.81 -8.55 -45.89
N SER A 5 47.74 -7.75 -45.95
CA SER A 5 47.35 -6.78 -44.92
C SER A 5 46.37 -7.47 -43.98
N SER A 6 46.76 -7.62 -42.71
CA SER A 6 45.90 -8.15 -41.62
C SER A 6 45.11 -7.01 -41.02
N SER A 7 43.80 -6.98 -41.24
CA SER A 7 42.89 -6.07 -40.55
C SER A 7 42.39 -6.71 -39.24
N PHE A 8 42.83 -6.19 -38.11
CA PHE A 8 42.29 -6.48 -36.81
C PHE A 8 40.94 -5.75 -36.62
N LEU A 9 39.87 -6.53 -36.58
CA LEU A 9 38.52 -6.05 -36.22
C LEU A 9 38.43 -6.05 -34.68
N VAL A 10 38.54 -4.89 -34.08
CA VAL A 10 38.30 -4.70 -32.65
C VAL A 10 36.80 -4.61 -32.43
N LEU A 11 36.22 -5.69 -31.90
CA LEU A 11 34.82 -5.73 -31.50
C LEU A 11 34.67 -5.00 -30.15
N PHE A 12 34.22 -3.74 -30.16
CA PHE A 12 33.81 -3.04 -28.96
C PHE A 12 32.46 -3.57 -28.51
N LEU A 13 32.45 -4.51 -27.55
CA LEU A 13 31.27 -4.86 -26.78
C LEU A 13 30.96 -3.69 -25.85
N LEU A 14 29.97 -2.89 -26.24
CA LEU A 14 29.33 -1.92 -25.37
C LEU A 14 28.49 -2.68 -24.36
N PHE A 15 29.06 -2.95 -23.20
CA PHE A 15 28.27 -3.27 -22.00
C PHE A 15 27.48 -2.00 -21.65
N GLN A 16 26.22 -1.96 -22.07
CA GLN A 16 25.25 -1.05 -21.45
C GLN A 16 25.03 -1.53 -20.03
N ASN A 17 25.81 -1.00 -19.11
CA ASN A 17 25.47 -1.02 -17.69
C ASN A 17 24.17 -0.23 -17.52
N SER A 18 23.03 -0.92 -17.56
CA SER A 18 21.76 -0.40 -17.05
C SER A 18 21.93 -0.25 -15.54
N CYS A 19 22.43 0.90 -15.14
CA CYS A 19 22.44 1.31 -13.74
C CYS A 19 20.96 1.43 -13.33
N TYR A 20 20.39 0.38 -12.75
CA TYR A 20 19.15 0.47 -11.99
C TYR A 20 19.46 1.34 -10.77
N CYS A 21 19.36 2.65 -10.92
CA CYS A 21 19.34 3.56 -9.81
C CYS A 21 18.11 3.19 -8.96
N PHE A 22 18.33 2.49 -7.89
CA PHE A 22 17.36 2.31 -6.80
C PHE A 22 17.01 3.70 -6.29
N ARG A 23 15.90 4.23 -6.76
CA ARG A 23 15.39 5.51 -6.26
C ARG A 23 14.82 5.22 -4.87
N SER A 24 15.43 5.84 -3.85
CA SER A 24 14.90 5.68 -2.49
C SER A 24 13.40 6.01 -2.48
N PRO A 25 12.59 5.30 -1.69
CA PRO A 25 11.17 5.62 -1.52
C PRO A 25 10.92 7.12 -1.29
N LEU A 26 11.79 7.77 -0.49
CA LEU A 26 11.74 9.20 -0.21
C LEU A 26 11.85 10.11 -1.47
N SER A 27 12.59 9.70 -2.50
CA SER A 27 12.69 10.48 -3.74
C SER A 27 11.40 10.43 -4.58
N VAL A 28 10.61 9.37 -4.43
CA VAL A 28 9.28 9.23 -5.05
C VAL A 28 8.29 10.14 -4.33
N PHE A 29 8.32 10.16 -2.99
CA PHE A 29 7.46 11.01 -2.16
C PHE A 29 7.69 12.50 -2.45
N LYS A 30 8.94 12.97 -2.48
CA LYS A 30 9.27 14.37 -2.74
C LYS A 30 8.72 14.88 -4.09
N ARG A 31 8.81 14.06 -5.15
CA ARG A 31 8.25 14.40 -6.47
C ARG A 31 6.72 14.41 -6.48
N TYR A 32 6.11 13.56 -5.67
CA TYR A 32 4.66 13.51 -5.56
C TYR A 32 4.11 14.77 -4.88
N GLU A 33 4.72 15.23 -3.77
CA GLU A 33 4.34 16.48 -3.11
C GLU A 33 4.39 17.69 -4.05
N GLU A 34 5.42 17.77 -4.93
CA GLU A 34 5.52 18.84 -5.92
C GLU A 34 4.37 18.80 -6.95
N SER A 35 3.89 17.60 -7.31
CA SER A 35 2.81 17.46 -8.30
C SER A 35 1.40 17.67 -7.71
N THR A 36 1.19 17.41 -6.42
CA THR A 36 -0.12 17.54 -5.75
C THR A 36 -0.42 18.97 -5.29
N ARG A 37 0.60 19.80 -5.09
CA ARG A 37 0.40 21.22 -4.72
C ARG A 37 -0.41 22.04 -5.72
N SER A 38 -0.45 21.64 -6.99
CA SER A 38 -1.20 22.36 -8.03
C SER A 38 -2.68 21.92 -8.18
N LEU A 39 -3.13 20.86 -7.47
CA LEU A 39 -4.44 20.24 -7.67
C LEU A 39 -5.38 20.39 -6.45
N SER A 40 -5.00 21.16 -5.43
CA SER A 40 -5.61 21.07 -4.09
C SER A 40 -6.97 21.74 -3.90
N ASN A 41 -7.51 22.49 -4.86
CA ASN A 41 -8.72 23.29 -4.64
C ASN A 41 -9.93 22.92 -5.51
N ASP A 42 -9.85 21.87 -6.34
CA ASP A 42 -10.96 21.52 -7.22
C ASP A 42 -11.78 20.34 -6.67
N CYS A 43 -12.80 20.69 -5.86
CA CYS A 43 -13.87 19.77 -5.46
C CYS A 43 -14.76 19.33 -6.62
N LEU A 44 -14.53 19.83 -7.79
CA LEU A 44 -15.31 19.55 -8.99
C LEU A 44 -14.73 18.36 -9.76
N GLY A 45 -14.31 17.30 -9.04
CA GLY A 45 -13.99 16.03 -9.68
C GLY A 45 -15.03 15.69 -10.73
N THR A 46 -14.67 15.68 -12.01
CA THR A 46 -15.60 15.34 -13.05
C THR A 46 -15.86 13.85 -12.97
N THR A 47 -17.09 13.46 -12.70
CA THR A 47 -17.52 12.06 -12.80
C THR A 47 -17.51 11.54 -14.25
N ARG A 48 -17.11 12.39 -15.21
CA ARG A 48 -17.03 12.05 -16.63
C ARG A 48 -15.66 11.44 -16.94
N PRO A 49 -15.63 10.31 -17.63
CA PRO A 49 -14.38 9.72 -18.13
C PRO A 49 -13.63 10.72 -19.02
N VAL A 50 -12.34 10.87 -18.77
CA VAL A 50 -11.45 11.65 -19.63
C VAL A 50 -10.63 10.69 -20.47
N MET A 51 -10.83 10.71 -21.79
CA MET A 51 -10.11 9.85 -22.72
C MET A 51 -8.64 10.24 -22.82
N SER A 52 -7.77 9.23 -22.83
CA SER A 52 -6.34 9.43 -23.06
C SER A 52 -6.07 9.68 -24.55
N PRO A 53 -5.27 10.69 -24.92
CA PRO A 53 -4.96 10.94 -26.33
C PRO A 53 -4.32 9.73 -27.02
N GLY A 54 -4.86 9.31 -28.15
CA GLY A 54 -4.29 8.23 -28.97
C GLY A 54 -4.47 6.82 -28.44
N SER A 55 -5.28 6.61 -27.38
CA SER A 55 -5.61 5.29 -26.85
C SER A 55 -7.09 5.16 -26.54
N SER A 56 -7.54 3.92 -26.28
CA SER A 56 -8.89 3.64 -25.76
C SER A 56 -8.97 3.79 -24.22
N ASP A 57 -7.86 4.08 -23.56
CA ASP A 57 -7.80 4.30 -22.13
C ASP A 57 -8.52 5.59 -21.73
N TYR A 58 -9.08 5.58 -20.54
CA TYR A 58 -9.67 6.78 -19.94
C TYR A 58 -9.31 6.86 -18.45
N THR A 59 -9.37 8.06 -17.89
CA THR A 59 -9.29 8.29 -16.45
C THR A 59 -10.67 8.57 -15.88
N LEU A 60 -10.90 8.05 -14.67
CA LEU A 60 -12.09 8.32 -13.89
C LEU A 60 -11.68 8.94 -12.57
N ASP A 61 -12.18 10.12 -12.30
CA ASP A 61 -11.91 10.87 -11.08
C ASP A 61 -12.99 10.57 -10.03
N ILE A 62 -12.61 9.87 -8.97
CA ILE A 62 -13.50 9.37 -7.91
C ILE A 62 -13.23 10.19 -6.66
N ARG A 63 -14.16 11.10 -6.29
CA ARG A 63 -13.96 12.08 -5.23
C ARG A 63 -15.12 12.13 -4.25
N MET A 64 -14.85 12.50 -3.02
CA MET A 64 -15.89 13.01 -2.13
C MET A 64 -16.50 14.29 -2.71
N PRO A 65 -17.82 14.50 -2.61
CA PRO A 65 -18.54 15.59 -3.32
C PRO A 65 -18.47 16.94 -2.57
N GLY A 66 -17.42 17.23 -1.83
CA GLY A 66 -17.33 18.44 -1.03
C GLY A 66 -18.03 18.27 0.33
N VAL A 67 -17.61 17.28 1.12
CA VAL A 67 -18.17 16.99 2.45
C VAL A 67 -17.49 17.82 3.53
N THR A 68 -18.21 18.10 4.61
CA THR A 68 -17.70 18.72 5.84
C THR A 68 -18.04 17.81 7.02
N PRO A 69 -17.15 16.87 7.41
CA PRO A 69 -17.37 16.01 8.56
C PRO A 69 -17.54 16.83 9.84
N THR A 70 -18.48 16.44 10.69
CA THR A 70 -18.80 17.12 11.95
C THR A 70 -18.37 16.35 13.18
N GLU A 71 -18.11 15.06 13.04
CA GLU A 71 -17.72 14.15 14.12
C GLU A 71 -16.43 13.43 13.77
N SER A 72 -15.56 13.24 14.78
CA SER A 72 -14.33 12.45 14.63
C SER A 72 -14.67 10.96 14.44
N ASP A 73 -13.75 10.23 13.84
CA ASP A 73 -13.90 8.81 13.51
C ASP A 73 -15.10 8.48 12.60
N THR A 74 -15.49 9.44 11.75
CA THR A 74 -16.57 9.29 10.77
C THR A 74 -16.07 8.60 9.50
N TYR A 75 -16.84 7.63 9.01
CA TYR A 75 -16.62 6.95 7.74
C TYR A 75 -17.65 7.40 6.72
N LEU A 76 -17.24 8.18 5.72
CA LEU A 76 -18.11 8.62 4.64
C LEU A 76 -17.79 7.88 3.36
N CYS A 77 -18.85 7.50 2.63
CA CYS A 77 -18.73 6.81 1.35
C CYS A 77 -19.44 7.56 0.23
N LYS A 78 -18.92 7.35 -0.98
CA LYS A 78 -19.54 7.75 -2.25
C LYS A 78 -19.44 6.61 -3.25
N SER A 79 -20.57 6.27 -3.88
CA SER A 79 -20.59 5.29 -4.96
C SER A 79 -20.46 5.96 -6.34
N TYR A 80 -19.75 5.30 -7.24
CA TYR A 80 -19.60 5.69 -8.63
C TYR A 80 -19.91 4.50 -9.52
N ARG A 81 -20.93 4.64 -10.38
CA ARG A 81 -21.19 3.64 -11.39
C ARG A 81 -20.09 3.66 -12.44
N LEU A 82 -19.56 2.49 -12.78
CA LEU A 82 -18.60 2.36 -13.87
C LEU A 82 -19.28 2.73 -15.19
N PRO A 83 -18.63 3.54 -16.05
CA PRO A 83 -19.20 3.96 -17.33
C PRO A 83 -19.10 2.87 -18.41
N VAL A 84 -18.77 1.62 -18.04
CA VAL A 84 -18.60 0.50 -18.95
C VAL A 84 -19.47 -0.67 -18.50
N ASP A 85 -20.21 -1.24 -19.44
CA ASP A 85 -20.97 -2.49 -19.25
C ASP A 85 -20.10 -3.71 -19.61
N ASP A 86 -19.09 -3.54 -20.46
CA ASP A 86 -18.13 -4.56 -20.85
C ASP A 86 -16.98 -4.69 -19.84
N GLU A 87 -16.17 -5.73 -19.99
CA GLU A 87 -14.98 -5.97 -19.17
C GLU A 87 -13.90 -4.92 -19.48
N ALA A 88 -13.36 -4.33 -18.42
CA ALA A 88 -12.27 -3.37 -18.49
C ALA A 88 -11.31 -3.60 -17.29
N TYR A 89 -10.20 -2.86 -17.26
CA TYR A 89 -9.12 -3.10 -16.30
C TYR A 89 -8.59 -1.80 -15.72
N VAL A 90 -8.57 -1.67 -14.39
CA VAL A 90 -7.87 -0.57 -13.70
C VAL A 90 -6.39 -0.91 -13.65
N VAL A 91 -5.56 -0.01 -14.17
CA VAL A 91 -4.10 -0.21 -14.32
C VAL A 91 -3.25 0.85 -13.61
N ASP A 92 -3.87 1.88 -13.02
CA ASP A 92 -3.15 2.94 -12.30
C ASP A 92 -4.06 3.62 -11.29
N PHE A 93 -3.48 4.05 -10.16
CA PHE A 93 -4.15 4.78 -9.08
C PHE A 93 -3.35 6.02 -8.71
N ARG A 94 -3.97 7.18 -8.78
CA ARG A 94 -3.42 8.46 -8.35
C ARG A 94 -4.26 9.03 -7.22
N PRO A 95 -3.80 9.02 -5.95
CA PRO A 95 -4.53 9.58 -4.84
C PRO A 95 -4.55 11.11 -4.91
N HIS A 96 -5.63 11.68 -4.42
CA HIS A 96 -5.82 13.10 -4.15
C HIS A 96 -6.31 13.22 -2.71
N ALA A 97 -5.40 13.17 -1.79
CA ALA A 97 -5.66 13.12 -0.36
C ALA A 97 -4.51 13.74 0.42
N ASN A 98 -4.83 14.28 1.58
CA ASN A 98 -3.86 14.83 2.52
C ASN A 98 -4.15 14.24 3.91
N MET A 99 -3.10 13.85 4.64
CA MET A 99 -3.23 13.31 5.99
C MET A 99 -3.78 14.29 7.02
N ASP A 100 -3.76 15.62 6.72
CA ASP A 100 -4.33 16.64 7.58
C ASP A 100 -5.86 16.62 7.54
N THR A 101 -6.46 16.13 6.45
CA THR A 101 -7.91 16.04 6.24
C THR A 101 -8.44 14.62 6.34
N ALA A 102 -7.79 13.65 5.70
CA ALA A 102 -8.22 12.26 5.65
C ALA A 102 -7.24 11.34 6.40
N HIS A 103 -7.73 10.54 7.34
CA HIS A 103 -6.91 9.55 8.03
C HIS A 103 -6.50 8.42 7.08
N HIS A 104 -7.46 7.83 6.39
CA HIS A 104 -7.22 6.90 5.29
C HIS A 104 -8.41 6.87 4.31
N MET A 105 -8.19 6.32 3.13
CA MET A 105 -9.25 5.98 2.19
C MET A 105 -9.06 4.58 1.62
N LEU A 106 -10.18 3.95 1.28
CA LEU A 106 -10.25 2.68 0.58
C LEU A 106 -11.13 2.83 -0.67
N LEU A 107 -10.74 2.16 -1.75
CA LEU A 107 -11.57 2.01 -2.95
C LEU A 107 -12.02 0.56 -3.06
N PHE A 108 -13.32 0.37 -3.07
CA PHE A 108 -13.96 -0.94 -3.24
C PHE A 108 -14.57 -1.08 -4.63
N GLY A 109 -14.56 -2.30 -5.15
CA GLY A 109 -15.37 -2.70 -6.28
C GLY A 109 -16.51 -3.61 -5.82
N CYS A 110 -17.75 -3.35 -6.25
CA CYS A 110 -18.92 -4.19 -5.99
C CYS A 110 -20.00 -4.04 -7.07
N ASN A 111 -21.03 -4.88 -7.02
CA ASN A 111 -22.20 -4.78 -7.88
C ASN A 111 -23.29 -3.88 -7.32
N ILE A 112 -23.48 -3.92 -6.00
CA ILE A 112 -24.58 -3.26 -5.31
C ILE A 112 -23.95 -2.46 -4.16
N PRO A 113 -23.78 -1.12 -4.30
CA PRO A 113 -23.34 -0.27 -3.20
C PRO A 113 -24.42 -0.19 -2.13
N SER A 114 -24.04 0.08 -0.87
CA SER A 114 -25.00 0.25 0.22
C SER A 114 -25.90 1.47 0.05
N SER A 115 -25.44 2.51 -0.68
CA SER A 115 -26.24 3.65 -1.11
C SER A 115 -25.76 4.20 -2.45
N THR A 116 -26.63 4.94 -3.12
CA THR A 116 -26.34 5.75 -4.32
C THR A 116 -26.54 7.24 -4.07
N ASP A 117 -26.70 7.65 -2.81
CA ASP A 117 -26.78 9.05 -2.42
C ASP A 117 -25.49 9.81 -2.76
N ASP A 118 -25.53 11.12 -2.65
CA ASP A 118 -24.34 11.93 -2.89
C ASP A 118 -23.17 11.53 -2.01
N TYR A 119 -23.44 11.22 -0.75
CA TYR A 119 -22.57 10.50 0.18
C TYR A 119 -23.40 9.96 1.35
N TRP A 120 -22.85 9.00 2.08
CA TRP A 120 -23.52 8.42 3.26
C TRP A 120 -22.51 7.99 4.32
N ASP A 121 -22.95 7.88 5.57
CA ASP A 121 -22.18 7.20 6.61
C ASP A 121 -22.17 5.70 6.33
N CYS A 122 -20.97 5.17 6.13
CA CYS A 122 -20.78 3.77 5.78
C CYS A 122 -20.07 2.95 6.87
N SER A 123 -20.17 3.37 8.12
CA SER A 123 -19.66 2.60 9.27
C SER A 123 -20.25 1.18 9.34
N ALA A 124 -21.49 1.01 8.85
CA ALA A 124 -22.16 -0.29 8.77
C ALA A 124 -21.79 -1.12 7.54
N GLY A 125 -21.13 -0.53 6.54
CA GLY A 125 -20.69 -1.24 5.33
C GLY A 125 -20.75 -0.40 4.06
N THR A 126 -19.95 -0.81 3.09
CA THR A 126 -19.77 -0.10 1.82
C THR A 126 -20.64 -0.67 0.68
N CYS A 127 -20.86 -1.98 0.67
CA CYS A 127 -21.59 -2.71 -0.36
C CYS A 127 -22.56 -3.71 0.26
N MET A 128 -23.70 -3.93 -0.39
CA MET A 128 -24.69 -4.93 0.01
C MET A 128 -24.33 -6.35 -0.46
N ASP A 129 -23.49 -6.45 -1.49
CA ASP A 129 -22.95 -7.71 -1.99
C ASP A 129 -21.47 -7.85 -1.64
N LYS A 130 -20.81 -8.85 -2.22
CA LYS A 130 -19.38 -9.09 -2.02
C LYS A 130 -18.56 -7.89 -2.52
N SER A 131 -17.89 -7.21 -1.61
CA SER A 131 -16.94 -6.14 -1.92
C SER A 131 -15.53 -6.68 -2.08
N SER A 132 -14.75 -6.02 -2.93
CA SER A 132 -13.31 -6.28 -3.11
C SER A 132 -12.54 -4.98 -2.94
N ILE A 133 -11.59 -4.93 -2.01
CA ILE A 133 -10.67 -3.80 -1.91
C ILE A 133 -9.78 -3.81 -3.16
N MET A 134 -9.67 -2.68 -3.83
CA MET A 134 -8.82 -2.48 -5.00
C MET A 134 -7.67 -1.54 -4.74
N TYR A 135 -7.86 -0.59 -3.83
CA TYR A 135 -6.85 0.40 -3.46
C TYR A 135 -7.03 0.83 -2.01
N ALA A 136 -5.92 1.21 -1.39
CA ALA A 136 -5.89 1.77 -0.04
C ALA A 136 -4.82 2.85 0.04
N TRP A 137 -5.13 3.95 0.74
CA TRP A 137 -4.22 5.07 0.96
C TRP A 137 -4.31 5.54 2.41
N ALA A 138 -3.17 5.91 3.00
CA ALA A 138 -3.08 6.65 4.26
C ALA A 138 -1.72 7.36 4.37
N LYS A 139 -1.63 8.36 5.25
CA LYS A 139 -0.37 9.05 5.61
C LYS A 139 0.43 9.51 4.39
N ASN A 140 -0.22 10.26 3.49
CA ASN A 140 0.38 10.82 2.26
C ASN A 140 1.06 9.78 1.35
N ALA A 141 0.49 8.57 1.23
CA ALA A 141 0.98 7.54 0.33
C ALA A 141 1.04 8.02 -1.13
N PRO A 142 2.10 7.70 -1.89
CA PRO A 142 2.23 8.09 -3.29
C PRO A 142 1.31 7.28 -4.22
N PRO A 143 1.21 7.68 -5.51
CA PRO A 143 0.54 6.89 -6.53
C PRO A 143 1.08 5.47 -6.64
N THR A 144 0.19 4.53 -6.94
CA THR A 144 0.53 3.12 -7.17
C THR A 144 0.22 2.75 -8.62
N LYS A 145 1.26 2.37 -9.37
CA LYS A 145 1.12 1.86 -10.75
C LYS A 145 1.29 0.35 -10.74
N LEU A 146 0.42 -0.35 -11.47
CA LEU A 146 0.52 -1.80 -11.62
C LEU A 146 1.65 -2.17 -12.61
N PRO A 147 2.23 -3.38 -12.50
CA PRO A 147 3.14 -3.91 -13.50
C PRO A 147 2.50 -3.95 -14.90
N GLU A 148 3.31 -3.95 -15.95
CA GLU A 148 2.84 -4.08 -17.32
C GLU A 148 2.07 -5.41 -17.51
N GLY A 149 0.96 -5.36 -18.23
CA GLY A 149 0.09 -6.52 -18.46
C GLY A 149 -0.75 -6.94 -17.25
N VAL A 150 -0.74 -6.17 -16.17
CA VAL A 150 -1.52 -6.43 -14.95
C VAL A 150 -2.63 -5.39 -14.79
N GLY A 151 -3.86 -5.83 -14.49
CA GLY A 151 -4.97 -4.95 -14.21
C GLY A 151 -6.01 -5.55 -13.26
N PHE A 152 -6.67 -4.72 -12.46
CA PHE A 152 -7.86 -5.11 -11.72
C PHE A 152 -9.04 -5.19 -12.68
N ARG A 153 -9.62 -6.38 -12.82
CA ARG A 153 -10.79 -6.59 -13.70
C ARG A 153 -12.01 -5.92 -13.11
N VAL A 154 -12.71 -5.13 -13.94
CA VAL A 154 -13.94 -4.41 -13.60
C VAL A 154 -14.95 -4.49 -14.76
N GLY A 155 -16.20 -4.17 -14.50
CA GLY A 155 -17.28 -4.27 -15.51
C GLY A 155 -17.61 -5.71 -15.91
N GLY A 156 -18.46 -5.87 -16.89
CA GLY A 156 -18.85 -7.16 -17.46
C GLY A 156 -19.32 -8.17 -16.42
N LYS A 157 -18.73 -9.36 -16.45
CA LYS A 157 -19.03 -10.48 -15.51
C LYS A 157 -18.14 -10.47 -14.26
N SER A 158 -17.26 -9.49 -14.08
CA SER A 158 -16.33 -9.43 -12.94
C SER A 158 -17.01 -9.25 -11.58
N GLY A 159 -18.25 -8.77 -11.58
CA GLY A 159 -18.99 -8.44 -10.38
C GLY A 159 -18.77 -7.02 -9.86
N SER A 160 -17.88 -6.24 -10.49
CA SER A 160 -17.58 -4.85 -10.09
C SER A 160 -18.22 -3.87 -11.07
N ARG A 161 -19.46 -3.43 -10.79
CA ARG A 161 -20.19 -2.42 -11.57
C ARG A 161 -20.13 -1.02 -10.97
N TYR A 162 -19.74 -0.96 -9.70
CA TYR A 162 -19.57 0.28 -8.95
C TYR A 162 -18.20 0.30 -8.30
N PHE A 163 -17.64 1.49 -8.23
CA PHE A 163 -16.63 1.82 -7.23
C PHE A 163 -17.31 2.46 -6.03
N VAL A 164 -16.87 2.11 -4.84
CA VAL A 164 -17.25 2.78 -3.59
C VAL A 164 -15.99 3.32 -2.95
N LEU A 165 -15.87 4.64 -2.95
CA LEU A 165 -14.84 5.35 -2.21
C LEU A 165 -15.29 5.48 -0.76
N GLN A 166 -14.50 4.98 0.18
CA GLN A 166 -14.65 5.20 1.61
C GLN A 166 -13.52 6.08 2.11
N VAL A 167 -13.84 7.15 2.82
CA VAL A 167 -12.87 8.01 3.50
C VAL A 167 -13.14 7.99 5.00
N HIS A 168 -12.12 7.71 5.78
CA HIS A 168 -12.13 7.82 7.24
C HIS A 168 -11.56 9.17 7.66
N TYR A 169 -12.36 9.92 8.37
CA TYR A 169 -11.99 11.20 8.98
C TYR A 169 -11.73 10.99 10.46
N GLY A 170 -10.47 10.75 10.84
CA GLY A 170 -10.08 10.44 12.23
C GLY A 170 -10.26 11.62 13.18
N ASN A 171 -10.23 12.85 12.67
CA ASN A 171 -10.58 14.07 13.43
C ASN A 171 -11.15 15.14 12.50
N VAL A 172 -11.82 16.14 13.07
CA VAL A 172 -12.52 17.19 12.32
C VAL A 172 -11.88 18.58 12.49
N LYS A 173 -10.66 18.67 13.02
CA LYS A 173 -9.97 19.95 13.24
C LYS A 173 -9.78 20.73 11.94
N ALA A 174 -9.48 20.03 10.86
CA ALA A 174 -9.31 20.63 9.54
C ALA A 174 -10.59 21.25 8.97
N PHE A 175 -11.78 20.92 9.53
CA PHE A 175 -13.08 21.35 9.02
C PHE A 175 -13.77 22.41 9.87
N GLN A 176 -13.09 22.95 10.88
CA GLN A 176 -13.66 23.99 11.78
C GLN A 176 -13.97 25.30 11.06
N ASP A 177 -13.29 25.60 9.96
CA ASP A 177 -13.57 26.73 9.07
C ASP A 177 -14.66 26.44 8.03
N LYS A 178 -15.30 25.27 8.11
CA LYS A 178 -16.34 24.78 7.19
C LYS A 178 -15.88 24.58 5.75
N HIS A 179 -14.57 24.44 5.50
CA HIS A 179 -14.14 24.06 4.17
C HIS A 179 -14.65 22.63 3.80
N LYS A 180 -14.68 22.37 2.51
CA LYS A 180 -15.22 21.14 1.97
C LYS A 180 -14.10 20.21 1.52
N ASP A 181 -14.20 18.93 1.88
CA ASP A 181 -13.25 17.92 1.47
C ASP A 181 -13.66 17.22 0.18
N CYS A 182 -12.69 17.03 -0.70
CA CYS A 182 -12.81 16.32 -1.98
C CYS A 182 -11.76 15.22 -2.10
N THR A 183 -11.35 14.65 -0.99
CA THR A 183 -10.45 13.50 -0.97
C THR A 183 -10.94 12.41 -1.91
N GLY A 184 -10.02 11.80 -2.64
CA GLY A 184 -10.35 10.71 -3.54
C GLY A 184 -9.16 10.17 -4.33
N VAL A 185 -9.45 9.52 -5.43
CA VAL A 185 -8.46 8.86 -6.28
C VAL A 185 -8.86 8.97 -7.75
N THR A 186 -7.91 9.29 -8.62
CA THR A 186 -8.08 9.12 -10.07
C THR A 186 -7.56 7.73 -10.46
N VAL A 187 -8.39 6.97 -11.16
CA VAL A 187 -8.02 5.66 -11.71
C VAL A 187 -7.88 5.74 -13.23
N ARG A 188 -6.88 5.04 -13.78
CA ARG A 188 -6.78 4.82 -15.22
C ARG A 188 -7.36 3.46 -15.57
N VAL A 189 -8.26 3.44 -16.53
CA VAL A 189 -8.98 2.24 -16.98
C VAL A 189 -8.69 2.01 -18.46
N THR A 190 -8.40 0.76 -18.81
CA THR A 190 -8.21 0.31 -20.19
C THR A 190 -9.22 -0.77 -20.54
N PRO A 191 -9.85 -0.75 -21.74
CA PRO A 191 -10.62 -1.87 -22.28
C PRO A 191 -9.71 -2.98 -22.84
N GLU A 192 -8.42 -2.75 -22.97
CA GLU A 192 -7.47 -3.74 -23.46
C GLU A 192 -7.32 -4.90 -22.49
N LYS A 193 -7.52 -6.13 -22.97
CA LYS A 193 -7.47 -7.33 -22.15
C LYS A 193 -6.08 -7.50 -21.53
N GLN A 194 -6.05 -7.61 -20.20
CA GLN A 194 -4.82 -7.87 -19.46
C GLN A 194 -4.61 -9.39 -19.28
N PRO A 195 -3.40 -9.91 -19.56
CA PRO A 195 -3.09 -11.32 -19.38
C PRO A 195 -3.05 -11.73 -17.91
N GLN A 196 -2.72 -10.81 -17.02
CA GLN A 196 -2.63 -11.01 -15.59
C GLN A 196 -3.66 -10.15 -14.86
N ILE A 197 -4.36 -10.75 -13.90
CA ILE A 197 -5.36 -10.06 -13.10
C ILE A 197 -4.80 -9.76 -11.72
N ALA A 198 -4.89 -8.48 -11.36
CA ALA A 198 -4.52 -8.00 -10.03
C ALA A 198 -5.57 -8.37 -9.00
N GLY A 199 -5.10 -8.61 -7.77
CA GLY A 199 -5.94 -8.79 -6.60
C GLY A 199 -5.23 -8.36 -5.33
N ILE A 200 -6.00 -8.30 -4.23
CA ILE A 200 -5.48 -8.02 -2.91
C ILE A 200 -5.76 -9.20 -1.97
N TYR A 201 -4.72 -9.64 -1.28
CA TYR A 201 -4.81 -10.54 -0.15
C TYR A 201 -4.65 -9.71 1.12
N LEU A 202 -5.66 -9.71 1.98
CA LEU A 202 -5.65 -9.01 3.27
C LEU A 202 -5.46 -10.03 4.40
N SER A 203 -4.34 -9.93 5.11
CA SER A 203 -4.11 -10.59 6.39
C SER A 203 -4.42 -9.60 7.51
N MET A 204 -5.35 -9.92 8.41
CA MET A 204 -5.77 -9.02 9.47
C MET A 204 -6.11 -9.77 10.76
N SER A 205 -5.74 -9.18 11.91
CA SER A 205 -6.20 -9.66 13.22
C SER A 205 -7.58 -9.10 13.54
N VAL A 206 -8.35 -9.92 14.27
CA VAL A 206 -9.68 -9.56 14.78
C VAL A 206 -9.79 -9.71 16.31
N ASP A 207 -8.74 -10.24 16.96
CA ASP A 207 -8.80 -10.70 18.36
C ASP A 207 -7.62 -10.26 19.22
N THR A 208 -6.64 -9.51 18.67
CA THR A 208 -5.48 -9.05 19.44
C THR A 208 -5.89 -8.06 20.50
N VAL A 209 -5.34 -8.26 21.71
CA VAL A 209 -5.43 -7.33 22.83
C VAL A 209 -4.02 -6.86 23.22
N ILE A 210 -3.85 -5.56 23.36
CA ILE A 210 -2.57 -4.93 23.74
C ILE A 210 -2.68 -4.45 25.17
N PRO A 211 -2.07 -5.14 26.16
CA PRO A 211 -2.11 -4.72 27.56
C PRO A 211 -1.38 -3.38 27.75
N PRO A 212 -1.81 -2.56 28.74
CA PRO A 212 -1.13 -1.31 29.05
C PRO A 212 0.27 -1.57 29.62
N GLY A 213 1.24 -0.74 29.22
CA GLY A 213 2.60 -0.79 29.75
C GLY A 213 3.52 -1.84 29.13
N GLU A 214 2.99 -2.81 28.38
CA GLU A 214 3.80 -3.84 27.71
C GLU A 214 4.72 -3.23 26.66
N GLU A 215 5.99 -3.65 26.66
CA GLU A 215 6.97 -3.14 25.70
C GLU A 215 6.81 -3.73 24.30
N ALA A 216 6.44 -5.02 24.23
CA ALA A 216 6.32 -5.76 22.99
C ALA A 216 5.13 -6.72 23.05
N VAL A 217 4.17 -6.54 22.17
CA VAL A 217 3.00 -7.41 22.01
C VAL A 217 2.91 -7.85 20.56
N ASN A 218 2.94 -9.17 20.34
CA ASN A 218 2.84 -9.75 19.01
C ASN A 218 1.39 -10.07 18.66
N SER A 219 0.98 -9.73 17.46
CA SER A 219 -0.24 -10.20 16.81
C SER A 219 0.15 -11.06 15.63
N ASP A 220 -0.12 -12.35 15.72
CA ASP A 220 0.29 -13.36 14.74
C ASP A 220 -0.92 -13.89 13.97
N ILE A 221 -0.84 -13.85 12.64
CA ILE A 221 -1.90 -14.28 11.73
C ILE A 221 -1.29 -15.24 10.72
N ALA A 222 -1.92 -16.40 10.46
CA ALA A 222 -1.43 -17.33 9.46
C ALA A 222 -2.56 -18.13 8.83
N CYS A 223 -2.55 -18.22 7.50
CA CYS A 223 -3.49 -19.06 6.74
C CYS A 223 -2.76 -19.94 5.75
N LEU A 224 -3.20 -21.18 5.67
CA LEU A 224 -2.80 -22.10 4.61
C LEU A 224 -3.38 -21.61 3.27
N TYR A 225 -2.52 -21.45 2.27
CA TYR A 225 -2.90 -21.02 0.94
C TYR A 225 -3.20 -22.26 0.05
N ASN A 226 -4.44 -22.39 -0.39
CA ASN A 226 -4.92 -23.53 -1.19
C ASN A 226 -5.61 -23.09 -2.49
N ARG A 227 -5.07 -22.04 -3.14
CA ARG A 227 -5.62 -21.49 -4.38
C ARG A 227 -4.55 -21.48 -5.47
N PRO A 228 -4.91 -21.24 -6.74
CA PRO A 228 -3.93 -21.09 -7.81
C PRO A 228 -2.86 -20.07 -7.47
N THR A 229 -1.65 -20.30 -7.98
CA THR A 229 -0.45 -19.51 -7.71
C THR A 229 -0.69 -18.01 -7.92
N ILE A 230 -0.19 -17.22 -6.97
CA ILE A 230 -0.17 -15.77 -7.03
C ILE A 230 1.25 -15.23 -6.95
N HIS A 231 1.46 -14.05 -7.53
CA HIS A 231 2.74 -13.35 -7.57
C HIS A 231 2.62 -12.00 -6.88
N PRO A 232 2.98 -11.91 -5.59
CA PRO A 232 3.07 -10.63 -4.89
C PRO A 232 4.00 -9.65 -5.60
N PHE A 233 3.56 -8.40 -5.80
CA PHE A 233 4.40 -7.34 -6.38
C PHE A 233 4.44 -6.07 -5.54
N ALA A 234 3.47 -5.89 -4.65
CA ALA A 234 3.49 -4.79 -3.68
C ALA A 234 2.83 -5.22 -2.37
N TYR A 235 3.19 -4.56 -1.29
CA TYR A 235 2.58 -4.77 0.02
C TYR A 235 2.36 -3.44 0.73
N ARG A 236 1.35 -3.40 1.59
CA ARG A 236 1.03 -2.27 2.45
C ARG A 236 0.79 -2.77 3.86
N VAL A 237 1.32 -2.07 4.83
CA VAL A 237 1.07 -2.32 6.25
C VAL A 237 0.12 -1.27 6.80
N HIS A 238 -0.72 -1.66 7.78
CA HIS A 238 -1.57 -0.72 8.48
C HIS A 238 -1.76 -1.14 9.94
N THR A 239 -1.44 -0.22 10.82
CA THR A 239 -1.84 -0.18 12.22
C THR A 239 -2.21 1.26 12.56
N HIS A 240 -2.72 1.50 13.76
CA HIS A 240 -2.88 2.86 14.26
C HIS A 240 -1.61 3.36 14.97
N GLN A 241 -1.67 3.73 16.24
CA GLN A 241 -0.60 4.44 16.93
C GLN A 241 0.45 3.52 17.59
N LEU A 242 0.05 2.32 18.01
CA LEU A 242 0.89 1.45 18.84
C LEU A 242 1.75 0.49 18.01
N GLY A 243 1.49 0.34 16.71
CA GLY A 243 2.26 -0.53 15.84
C GLY A 243 3.68 -0.03 15.63
N GLN A 244 4.65 -0.93 15.76
CA GLN A 244 6.08 -0.65 15.59
C GLN A 244 6.63 -1.18 14.26
N VAL A 245 6.21 -2.39 13.89
CA VAL A 245 6.56 -3.03 12.63
C VAL A 245 5.51 -4.06 12.26
N VAL A 246 5.22 -4.19 10.97
CA VAL A 246 4.42 -5.27 10.40
C VAL A 246 5.26 -6.00 9.37
N SER A 247 5.29 -7.33 9.48
CA SER A 247 6.08 -8.20 8.61
C SER A 247 5.22 -9.32 8.04
N GLY A 248 5.34 -9.58 6.76
CA GLY A 248 4.65 -10.67 6.06
C GLY A 248 5.60 -11.63 5.39
N PHE A 249 5.31 -12.92 5.51
CA PHE A 249 6.14 -14.00 5.00
C PHE A 249 5.32 -15.04 4.27
N ARG A 250 5.95 -15.69 3.28
CA ARG A 250 5.54 -17.01 2.81
C ARG A 250 6.33 -18.08 3.55
N VAL A 251 5.66 -19.10 4.08
CA VAL A 251 6.30 -20.28 4.66
C VAL A 251 6.04 -21.50 3.77
N ARG A 252 7.10 -22.12 3.26
CA ARG A 252 7.06 -23.33 2.42
C ARG A 252 8.05 -24.34 2.95
N HIS A 253 7.58 -25.52 3.37
CA HIS A 253 8.42 -26.58 3.95
C HIS A 253 9.31 -26.06 5.10
N GLY A 254 8.74 -25.27 6.00
CA GLY A 254 9.44 -24.65 7.13
C GLY A 254 10.38 -23.48 6.77
N LYS A 255 10.57 -23.16 5.50
CA LYS A 255 11.40 -22.03 5.05
C LYS A 255 10.55 -20.76 4.97
N TRP A 256 11.02 -19.71 5.63
CA TRP A 256 10.41 -18.39 5.65
C TRP A 256 11.00 -17.50 4.56
N SER A 257 10.17 -16.90 3.74
CA SER A 257 10.58 -15.93 2.71
C SER A 257 9.82 -14.63 2.95
N LEU A 258 10.54 -13.53 3.07
CA LEU A 258 9.95 -12.22 3.29
C LEU A 258 9.13 -11.78 2.07
N ILE A 259 7.88 -11.39 2.27
CA ILE A 259 7.05 -10.70 1.29
C ILE A 259 7.25 -9.20 1.42
N GLY A 260 7.20 -8.70 2.64
CA GLY A 260 7.42 -7.30 2.93
C GLY A 260 7.40 -7.00 4.41
N ARG A 261 8.05 -5.89 4.78
CA ARG A 261 8.21 -5.45 6.17
C ARG A 261 8.32 -3.94 6.21
N GLN A 262 7.51 -3.27 7.04
CA GLN A 262 7.56 -1.82 7.14
C GLN A 262 7.10 -1.32 8.50
N SER A 263 7.56 -0.12 8.89
CA SER A 263 6.96 0.62 10.01
C SER A 263 5.61 1.19 9.59
N PRO A 264 4.52 0.87 10.30
CA PRO A 264 3.21 1.46 10.02
C PRO A 264 3.13 2.95 10.45
N GLN A 265 4.19 3.49 11.06
CA GLN A 265 4.28 4.92 11.38
C GLN A 265 4.87 5.75 10.23
N LEU A 266 5.44 5.10 9.21
CA LEU A 266 5.80 5.70 7.91
C LEU A 266 4.57 5.80 6.99
N PRO A 267 4.67 6.48 5.82
CA PRO A 267 3.59 6.51 4.84
C PRO A 267 3.08 5.10 4.55
N GLN A 268 1.78 4.89 4.74
CA GLN A 268 1.17 3.57 4.54
C GLN A 268 0.80 3.36 3.07
N ALA A 269 1.84 3.35 2.25
CA ALA A 269 1.80 3.12 0.80
C ALA A 269 1.86 1.65 0.45
N PHE A 270 1.59 1.32 -0.80
CA PHE A 270 2.00 0.05 -1.37
C PHE A 270 3.46 0.15 -1.76
N TYR A 271 4.33 -0.52 -1.00
CA TYR A 271 5.76 -0.66 -1.25
C TYR A 271 6.01 -1.84 -2.19
N PRO A 272 6.98 -1.77 -3.09
CA PRO A 272 7.31 -2.90 -3.95
C PRO A 272 7.83 -4.07 -3.12
N VAL A 273 7.52 -5.29 -3.54
CA VAL A 273 8.17 -6.51 -3.05
C VAL A 273 9.59 -6.52 -3.62
N GLU A 274 10.60 -6.50 -2.74
CA GLU A 274 12.00 -6.35 -3.14
C GLU A 274 12.54 -7.60 -3.85
N HIS A 275 12.15 -8.77 -3.35
CA HIS A 275 12.56 -10.05 -3.93
C HIS A 275 11.34 -10.81 -4.43
N PRO A 276 11.32 -11.26 -5.69
CA PRO A 276 10.19 -11.99 -6.22
C PRO A 276 9.80 -13.19 -5.34
N VAL A 277 8.56 -13.24 -4.91
CA VAL A 277 7.97 -14.33 -4.13
C VAL A 277 6.78 -14.88 -4.88
N GLU A 278 6.76 -16.18 -5.07
CA GLU A 278 5.61 -16.91 -5.60
C GLU A 278 4.90 -17.62 -4.44
N ILE A 279 3.59 -17.53 -4.37
CA ILE A 279 2.77 -18.21 -3.36
C ILE A 279 1.89 -19.23 -4.08
N SER A 280 2.07 -20.52 -3.74
CA SER A 280 1.42 -21.65 -4.38
C SER A 280 0.61 -22.49 -3.39
N PRO A 281 -0.29 -23.39 -3.85
CA PRO A 281 -1.03 -24.28 -2.96
C PRO A 281 -0.10 -25.05 -2.01
N GLY A 282 -0.42 -25.04 -0.71
CA GLY A 282 0.38 -25.67 0.34
C GLY A 282 1.31 -24.70 1.08
N ASP A 283 1.51 -23.47 0.60
CA ASP A 283 2.21 -22.45 1.35
C ASP A 283 1.38 -21.92 2.51
N ILE A 284 2.04 -21.35 3.52
CA ILE A 284 1.39 -20.57 4.55
C ILE A 284 1.76 -19.08 4.32
N ILE A 285 0.77 -18.21 4.34
CA ILE A 285 0.98 -16.77 4.43
C ILE A 285 0.91 -16.41 5.90
N ALA A 286 2.02 -15.90 6.45
CA ALA A 286 2.16 -15.57 7.85
C ALA A 286 2.45 -14.07 8.01
N THR A 287 1.80 -13.43 8.98
CA THR A 287 1.93 -12.00 9.27
C THR A 287 2.16 -11.83 10.77
N ARG A 288 3.10 -10.96 11.15
CA ARG A 288 3.26 -10.47 12.52
C ARG A 288 3.15 -8.96 12.54
N CYS A 289 2.29 -8.43 13.43
CA CYS A 289 2.36 -7.05 13.88
C CYS A 289 3.00 -7.01 15.26
N LEU A 290 4.02 -6.19 15.44
CA LEU A 290 4.62 -5.88 16.73
C LEU A 290 4.05 -4.56 17.22
N PHE A 291 3.50 -4.56 18.42
CA PHE A 291 2.92 -3.40 19.10
C PHE A 291 3.68 -3.06 20.39
N THR A 292 3.42 -1.87 20.89
CA THR A 292 3.78 -1.47 22.25
C THR A 292 2.56 -0.92 22.97
N GLY A 293 2.37 -1.34 24.23
CA GLY A 293 1.35 -0.77 25.12
C GLY A 293 1.86 0.40 25.98
N LYS A 294 3.12 0.86 25.76
CA LYS A 294 3.69 2.00 26.46
C LYS A 294 2.82 3.24 26.36
N GLY A 295 2.61 3.90 27.49
CA GLY A 295 1.80 5.12 27.54
C GLY A 295 0.27 4.88 27.58
N ARG A 296 -0.19 3.65 27.45
CA ARG A 296 -1.59 3.29 27.68
C ARG A 296 -1.85 3.00 29.16
N THR A 297 -3.02 3.41 29.64
CA THR A 297 -3.50 3.16 31.02
C THR A 297 -4.53 2.04 31.07
N SER A 298 -5.06 1.61 29.93
CA SER A 298 -6.01 0.52 29.75
C SER A 298 -5.63 -0.34 28.55
N ALA A 299 -6.18 -1.55 28.47
CA ALA A 299 -5.99 -2.43 27.32
C ALA A 299 -6.55 -1.77 26.04
N THR A 300 -5.83 -1.95 24.92
CA THR A 300 -6.27 -1.52 23.59
C THR A 300 -6.68 -2.74 22.79
N TYR A 301 -7.83 -2.68 22.14
CA TYR A 301 -8.44 -3.76 21.37
C TYR A 301 -8.35 -3.47 19.87
N ILE A 302 -8.55 -4.49 19.04
CA ILE A 302 -8.75 -4.31 17.61
C ILE A 302 -10.10 -3.64 17.37
N GLY A 303 -10.09 -2.59 16.54
CA GLY A 303 -11.29 -1.82 16.21
C GLY A 303 -11.02 -0.73 15.19
N GLY A 304 -12.07 -0.01 14.82
CA GLY A 304 -12.05 0.98 13.74
C GLY A 304 -11.75 2.42 14.17
N THR A 305 -11.76 2.70 15.49
CA THR A 305 -11.59 4.08 15.98
C THR A 305 -10.12 4.43 16.19
N SER A 306 -9.81 5.71 16.30
CA SER A 306 -8.46 6.20 16.56
C SER A 306 -7.88 5.76 17.93
N ASN A 307 -8.73 5.31 18.85
CA ASN A 307 -8.34 4.77 20.15
C ASN A 307 -8.10 3.26 20.14
N ASP A 308 -8.60 2.58 19.14
CA ASP A 308 -8.39 1.15 18.89
C ASP A 308 -7.07 0.91 18.14
N GLU A 309 -6.79 -0.34 17.83
CA GLU A 309 -5.69 -0.75 16.97
C GLU A 309 -6.17 -1.62 15.80
N MET A 310 -5.35 -1.69 14.77
CA MET A 310 -5.47 -2.62 13.66
C MET A 310 -4.15 -3.34 13.43
N CYS A 311 -4.21 -4.58 12.98
CA CYS A 311 -3.06 -5.33 12.48
C CYS A 311 -3.39 -5.82 11.08
N ASN A 312 -2.97 -5.11 10.06
CA ASN A 312 -3.30 -5.43 8.68
C ASN A 312 -2.06 -5.45 7.80
N LEU A 313 -1.92 -6.51 7.01
CA LEU A 313 -1.01 -6.60 5.88
C LEU A 313 -1.81 -6.82 4.60
N TYR A 314 -1.70 -5.90 3.66
CA TYR A 314 -2.25 -6.01 2.31
C TYR A 314 -1.14 -6.48 1.38
N ILE A 315 -1.38 -7.55 0.65
CA ILE A 315 -0.49 -8.05 -0.39
C ILE A 315 -1.20 -7.85 -1.73
N MET A 316 -0.65 -6.97 -2.56
CA MET A 316 -1.11 -6.78 -3.92
C MET A 316 -0.39 -7.80 -4.81
N TYR A 317 -1.16 -8.63 -5.48
CA TYR A 317 -0.63 -9.72 -6.31
C TYR A 317 -1.24 -9.68 -7.70
N TYR A 318 -0.63 -10.41 -8.61
CA TYR A 318 -1.25 -10.78 -9.87
C TYR A 318 -1.29 -12.31 -10.03
N MET A 319 -2.20 -12.77 -10.88
CA MET A 319 -2.38 -14.17 -11.21
C MET A 319 -2.95 -14.33 -12.62
N ASP A 320 -2.88 -15.54 -13.14
CA ASP A 320 -3.46 -15.86 -14.45
C ASP A 320 -4.95 -15.52 -14.54
N ALA A 321 -5.35 -14.90 -15.64
CA ALA A 321 -6.72 -14.41 -15.85
C ALA A 321 -7.78 -15.52 -15.82
N ALA A 322 -7.39 -16.78 -16.17
CA ALA A 322 -8.31 -17.92 -16.15
C ALA A 322 -8.76 -18.32 -14.73
N HIS A 323 -7.96 -18.00 -13.73
CA HIS A 323 -8.18 -18.37 -12.33
C HIS A 323 -8.39 -17.18 -11.41
N ALA A 324 -8.61 -15.99 -11.98
CA ALA A 324 -8.60 -14.73 -11.27
C ALA A 324 -9.52 -14.69 -10.05
N THR A 325 -8.94 -14.31 -8.93
CA THR A 325 -9.62 -13.96 -7.68
C THR A 325 -9.13 -12.57 -7.28
N SER A 326 -10.02 -11.58 -7.26
CA SER A 326 -9.64 -10.17 -7.02
C SER A 326 -9.41 -9.85 -5.55
N TYR A 327 -9.95 -10.64 -4.62
CA TYR A 327 -9.84 -10.37 -3.20
C TYR A 327 -9.89 -11.65 -2.36
N MET A 328 -8.94 -11.74 -1.42
CA MET A 328 -8.85 -12.83 -0.44
C MET A 328 -8.55 -12.27 0.93
N THR A 329 -8.98 -12.94 1.98
CA THR A 329 -8.71 -12.56 3.38
C THR A 329 -8.17 -13.72 4.17
N CYS A 330 -7.37 -13.39 5.19
CA CYS A 330 -6.90 -14.27 6.25
C CYS A 330 -7.11 -13.56 7.58
N VAL A 331 -7.92 -14.18 8.44
CA VAL A 331 -8.24 -13.67 9.80
C VAL A 331 -7.91 -14.70 10.88
N GLN A 332 -7.24 -15.78 10.50
CA GLN A 332 -6.93 -16.87 11.42
C GLN A 332 -5.72 -16.51 12.26
N THR A 333 -5.86 -16.59 13.59
CA THR A 333 -4.75 -16.47 14.54
C THR A 333 -3.69 -17.52 14.24
N GLY A 334 -2.44 -17.10 14.22
CA GLY A 334 -1.30 -17.96 13.89
C GLY A 334 -0.99 -18.96 15.01
N GLU A 335 -0.71 -20.20 14.63
CA GLU A 335 -0.31 -21.23 15.56
C GLU A 335 1.00 -20.84 16.29
N PRO A 336 1.05 -20.81 17.64
CA PRO A 336 2.26 -20.42 18.38
C PRO A 336 3.51 -21.24 17.99
N LYS A 337 3.34 -22.53 17.68
CA LYS A 337 4.44 -23.40 17.26
C LYS A 337 5.05 -22.93 15.93
N LEU A 338 4.26 -22.45 14.99
CA LEU A 338 4.75 -21.89 13.74
C LEU A 338 5.61 -20.65 14.01
N PHE A 339 5.10 -19.73 14.83
CA PHE A 339 5.72 -18.43 15.09
C PHE A 339 6.94 -18.48 16.05
N GLN A 340 7.23 -19.62 16.66
CA GLN A 340 8.52 -19.83 17.35
C GLN A 340 9.71 -19.76 16.39
N ASN A 341 9.48 -19.98 15.10
CA ASN A 341 10.51 -20.01 14.07
C ASN A 341 10.42 -18.82 13.11
N ILE A 342 9.66 -17.76 13.46
CA ILE A 342 9.60 -16.55 12.65
C ILE A 342 10.98 -15.87 12.63
N PRO A 343 11.44 -15.35 11.48
CA PRO A 343 12.69 -14.61 11.41
C PRO A 343 12.73 -13.46 12.41
N GLU A 344 13.89 -13.29 13.10
CA GLU A 344 14.08 -12.31 14.16
C GLU A 344 13.75 -10.87 13.73
N ILE A 345 13.96 -10.56 12.46
CA ILE A 345 13.62 -9.23 11.92
C ILE A 345 12.17 -8.82 12.15
N ALA A 346 11.25 -9.78 12.31
CA ALA A 346 9.85 -9.51 12.61
C ALA A 346 9.62 -8.91 14.01
N ASN A 347 10.59 -9.09 14.91
CA ASN A 347 10.57 -8.61 16.30
C ASN A 347 11.33 -7.30 16.47
N VAL A 348 11.99 -6.80 15.42
CA VAL A 348 12.81 -5.58 15.47
C VAL A 348 12.01 -4.41 14.95
N PRO A 349 11.70 -3.38 15.78
CA PRO A 349 11.05 -2.16 15.28
C PRO A 349 11.88 -1.50 14.18
N ILE A 350 11.20 -0.87 13.21
CA ILE A 350 11.86 0.00 12.24
C ILE A 350 11.89 1.41 12.84
N PRO A 351 13.07 1.98 13.10
CA PRO A 351 13.18 3.33 13.63
C PRO A 351 12.57 4.35 12.65
N VAL A 352 11.77 5.26 13.17
CA VAL A 352 11.28 6.41 12.44
C VAL A 352 11.99 7.63 12.98
N SER A 353 12.88 8.23 12.19
CA SER A 353 13.61 9.42 12.62
C SER A 353 12.67 10.63 12.68
N PRO A 354 12.93 11.62 13.59
CA PRO A 354 12.17 12.87 13.60
C PRO A 354 12.18 13.59 12.25
N ASP A 355 13.29 13.52 11.50
CA ASP A 355 13.41 14.13 10.17
C ASP A 355 12.48 13.45 9.14
N MET A 356 12.30 12.13 9.23
CA MET A 356 11.33 11.40 8.42
C MET A 356 9.89 11.79 8.79
N MET A 357 9.60 12.04 10.06
CA MET A 357 8.31 12.56 10.51
C MET A 357 8.09 14.02 10.08
N MET A 358 9.10 14.87 10.13
CA MET A 358 9.00 16.27 9.63
C MET A 358 8.78 16.32 8.13
N MET A 359 9.42 15.46 7.34
CA MET A 359 9.16 15.36 5.90
C MET A 359 7.72 14.95 5.57
N MET A 360 7.02 14.30 6.51
CA MET A 360 5.62 13.89 6.35
C MET A 360 4.62 14.94 6.85
N GLY A 361 5.04 15.89 7.73
CA GLY A 361 4.16 16.83 8.42
C GLY A 361 4.30 18.31 8.03
N HIS A 362 5.31 18.73 7.27
CA HIS A 362 5.56 20.15 6.98
C HIS A 362 5.42 20.49 5.50
N GLY A 363 4.18 20.70 5.09
CA GLY A 363 3.87 21.60 3.99
C GLY A 363 3.43 22.97 4.52
N HIS A 364 4.22 23.70 5.34
CA HIS A 364 4.04 25.15 5.56
C HIS A 364 5.20 25.79 6.32
N HIS A 365 5.86 26.67 5.69
CA HIS A 365 6.36 28.00 5.94
C HIS A 365 7.72 28.22 5.28
N HIS A 366 7.69 28.81 4.09
CA HIS A 366 8.84 29.56 3.61
C HIS A 366 8.86 30.91 4.32
N THR A 367 9.80 31.10 5.23
CA THR A 367 10.42 32.40 5.47
C THR A 367 11.72 32.40 4.67
N GLU A 368 11.80 33.33 3.72
CA GLU A 368 13.05 33.65 3.04
C GLU A 368 14.09 34.06 4.09
N ALA A 369 15.23 33.37 4.12
CA ALA A 369 16.42 33.80 4.83
C ALA A 369 17.56 33.90 3.80
N GLU A 370 18.16 35.08 3.80
CA GLU A 370 19.31 35.49 2.97
C GLU A 370 20.53 34.59 3.18
N PRO A 371 21.51 34.59 2.22
CA PRO A 371 22.62 33.66 2.22
C PRO A 371 23.74 34.13 3.15
N GLU A 372 24.02 33.35 4.19
CA GLU A 372 25.24 33.52 4.99
C GLU A 372 26.41 32.69 4.45
N LYS A 373 27.59 33.30 4.60
CA LYS A 373 28.88 33.00 4.01
C LYS A 373 29.50 31.70 4.56
N ASN A 374 30.05 30.97 3.64
CA ASN A 374 31.10 29.97 3.66
C ASN A 374 32.14 30.10 4.82
N THR A 375 32.24 29.07 5.67
CA THR A 375 33.46 28.71 6.35
C THR A 375 33.58 27.18 6.40
N GLY A 376 34.69 26.67 5.86
CA GLY A 376 34.94 25.26 5.69
C GLY A 376 35.14 24.49 6.98
N LEU A 377 34.72 23.24 6.96
CA LEU A 377 35.18 22.20 7.86
C LEU A 377 35.16 20.82 7.20
N GLN A 378 36.18 20.05 7.54
CA GLN A 378 36.65 18.81 6.96
C GLN A 378 35.64 17.67 6.97
N GLN A 379 35.73 16.84 5.92
CA GLN A 379 35.02 15.55 5.79
C GLN A 379 35.53 14.52 6.80
N PRO A 380 34.69 13.74 7.46
CA PRO A 380 35.07 12.48 8.09
C PRO A 380 34.99 11.32 7.09
N LYS A 381 35.91 10.38 7.26
CA LYS A 381 36.11 9.18 6.44
C LYS A 381 34.90 8.25 6.48
N ARG A 382 34.57 7.71 5.30
CA ARG A 382 33.62 6.63 5.07
C ARG A 382 34.17 5.35 5.72
N GLU A 383 33.42 4.75 6.62
CA GLU A 383 33.51 3.34 6.95
C GLU A 383 32.47 2.58 6.08
N GLU A 384 32.98 1.55 5.39
CA GLU A 384 32.17 0.64 4.59
C GLU A 384 31.45 -0.31 5.53
N GLU A 385 30.10 -0.22 5.63
CA GLU A 385 29.28 -1.25 6.25
C GLU A 385 28.98 -2.35 5.22
N GLU A 386 29.49 -3.55 5.50
CA GLU A 386 29.11 -4.79 4.79
C GLU A 386 27.63 -5.06 5.04
N VAL A 387 26.83 -5.04 3.98
CA VAL A 387 25.45 -5.50 3.98
C VAL A 387 25.46 -7.02 4.01
N LEU A 388 25.19 -7.60 5.18
CA LEU A 388 24.97 -9.03 5.36
C LEU A 388 23.71 -9.47 4.61
N ASP A 389 23.91 -10.30 3.59
CA ASP A 389 22.88 -11.06 2.90
C ASP A 389 22.22 -12.09 3.85
N GLN A 390 21.09 -11.75 4.46
CA GLN A 390 20.30 -12.63 5.32
C GLN A 390 18.88 -12.84 4.79
N GLY A 391 18.78 -13.48 3.64
CA GLY A 391 17.51 -13.79 3.00
C GLY A 391 16.91 -15.17 3.28
N LEU A 392 17.67 -16.12 3.86
CA LEU A 392 17.22 -17.51 3.92
C LEU A 392 17.60 -18.19 5.23
N ILE A 393 16.65 -18.40 6.14
CA ILE A 393 16.83 -19.23 7.34
C ILE A 393 16.10 -20.55 7.15
N THR A 394 16.83 -21.65 7.20
CA THR A 394 16.28 -23.02 7.18
C THR A 394 16.03 -23.53 8.59
N LEU A 395 14.85 -24.12 8.82
CA LEU A 395 14.61 -24.92 10.03
C LEU A 395 15.42 -26.23 9.94
N GLY A 396 16.20 -26.50 10.96
CA GLY A 396 16.91 -27.78 11.07
C GLY A 396 15.93 -28.95 11.16
N ASP A 397 16.24 -30.02 10.46
CA ASP A 397 15.52 -31.30 10.52
C ASP A 397 15.47 -31.82 11.96
N SER A 398 14.25 -31.94 12.50
CA SER A 398 13.95 -32.84 13.59
C SER A 398 12.65 -33.56 13.26
N ALA A 399 12.81 -34.71 12.65
CA ALA A 399 11.74 -35.68 12.48
C ALA A 399 11.27 -36.20 13.85
N VAL A 400 9.98 -36.15 14.14
CA VAL A 400 9.14 -37.29 14.54
C VAL A 400 7.70 -36.91 14.24
#